data_3e293c7c2f9b1d9ebfff9705d8dae368
#
_entry.id   3e293c7c2f9b1d9ebfff9705d8dae368
#
_cell.length_a   1.000
_cell.length_b   1.000
_cell.length_c   1.000
_cell.angle_alpha   90.00
_cell.angle_beta   90.00
_cell.angle_gamma   90.00
#
_symmetry.space_group_name_H-M   'P 1'
#
loop_
_entity.id
_entity.type
_entity.pdbx_description
1 polymer ?
#
loop_
_entity_poly.entity_id
_entity_poly.type
_entity_poly.pdbx_seq_one_letter_code
_entity_poly.pdbx_strand_id
1 'polypeptide(L)'
;MTKKQKKTLKRIIAAAVLTVLLALLLHFVELPWFVQLVLWLVPYLVIGHDVLRKAFMGIKNGEVFDENFLMAVATVGAIGCGEYAEGVAVMLFYQIGELFQSYAVGKSRSSITALMDIRPDSANLEAGDGSVSVVDPDDVPIGATIVVKPGEKIPLDGVVLTGESTLNTAALTGESRPRTVRPGDEVISGCVNADGVLRIRTTKIYGESTVAKIHDLVENSSLKKAPVENFITKFARYYTPAVCIGALVLAVVPPLLLGNWLDWIMRALTFLVISCPCALVISIPLTFFGGIGGASKCGILVKGGNYLEALSKTGVAVFDKTGTLTKGVFKVTHTTPADGVTEADLLESAALAESFSNHPISKSLREACPGLDAKRASDAQEIAGHGVKTQVDGRTVLAGNARLMESEHIDYTAAEGAGTIVYVARDGQFLGSILISDEEKPTAGTAMQGLQAQGVRTVMLTGDTPAVADLVAKDLGIDEVHAGLLPADKVAWVEKLLAQKPEKKELAFVGDGINDAPVLMRADIGIAMGALGSDAAIEAADIVLMDDDPAKISLAMRISRKCMRIVYQNIVFALAVKALCLILSALGITNMWWGVFADVGVMVLAVLNATRMLNVKEYQ
;
A
#
# COMPACT_ATOMS: atom_id res chain seq x y z
N MET A 1 10.15 -12.97 21.35
CA MET A 1 9.77 -12.23 22.59
C MET A 1 10.86 -11.25 22.98
N THR A 2 10.49 -9.99 23.21
CA THR A 2 11.39 -8.93 23.68
C THR A 2 11.83 -9.17 25.14
N LYS A 3 12.90 -8.48 25.60
CA LYS A 3 13.33 -8.53 27.01
C LYS A 3 12.20 -8.17 27.98
N LYS A 4 11.36 -7.17 27.61
CA LYS A 4 10.20 -6.73 28.41
C LYS A 4 9.14 -7.84 28.50
N GLN A 5 8.77 -8.46 27.38
CA GLN A 5 7.80 -9.56 27.33
C GLN A 5 8.25 -10.78 28.15
N LYS A 6 9.55 -11.15 28.09
CA LYS A 6 10.11 -12.21 28.93
C LYS A 6 10.02 -11.91 30.41
N LYS A 7 10.22 -10.63 30.82
CA LYS A 7 10.06 -10.18 32.21
C LYS A 7 8.61 -10.30 32.66
N THR A 8 7.65 -9.85 31.84
CA THR A 8 6.21 -9.98 32.16
C THR A 8 5.81 -11.45 32.29
N LEU A 9 6.24 -12.32 31.35
CA LEU A 9 5.96 -13.77 31.44
C LEU A 9 6.46 -14.39 32.73
N LYS A 10 7.70 -14.06 33.19
CA LYS A 10 8.22 -14.55 34.46
C LYS A 10 7.37 -14.10 35.64
N ARG A 11 6.86 -12.86 35.62
CA ARG A 11 5.97 -12.34 36.67
C ARG A 11 4.63 -13.05 36.70
N ILE A 12 4.04 -13.30 35.52
CA ILE A 12 2.80 -14.06 35.36
C ILE A 12 2.97 -15.47 35.95
N ILE A 13 4.05 -16.17 35.59
CA ILE A 13 4.32 -17.53 36.12
C ILE A 13 4.50 -17.48 37.63
N ALA A 14 5.29 -16.54 38.18
CA ALA A 14 5.51 -16.40 39.62
C ALA A 14 4.20 -16.12 40.37
N ALA A 15 3.39 -15.19 39.88
CA ALA A 15 2.09 -14.87 40.46
C ALA A 15 1.12 -16.06 40.40
N ALA A 16 1.06 -16.76 39.28
CA ALA A 16 0.21 -17.95 39.12
C ALA A 16 0.59 -19.07 40.09
N VAL A 17 1.89 -19.36 40.25
CA VAL A 17 2.38 -20.35 41.20
C VAL A 17 2.04 -19.94 42.64
N LEU A 18 2.27 -18.68 43.00
CA LEU A 18 1.92 -18.15 44.33
C LEU A 18 0.42 -18.24 44.59
N THR A 19 -0.41 -17.90 43.60
CA THR A 19 -1.88 -17.99 43.67
C THR A 19 -2.35 -19.43 43.92
N VAL A 20 -1.82 -20.40 43.17
CA VAL A 20 -2.18 -21.82 43.32
C VAL A 20 -1.73 -22.35 44.69
N LEU A 21 -0.49 -22.06 45.09
CA LEU A 21 0.03 -22.49 46.39
C LEU A 21 -0.78 -21.91 47.54
N LEU A 22 -1.16 -20.62 47.45
CA LEU A 22 -1.98 -19.96 48.46
C LEU A 22 -3.40 -20.52 48.52
N ALA A 23 -4.01 -20.77 47.38
CA ALA A 23 -5.33 -21.41 47.30
C ALA A 23 -5.33 -22.82 47.94
N LEU A 24 -4.27 -23.61 47.68
CA LEU A 24 -4.09 -24.91 48.31
C LEU A 24 -3.89 -24.78 49.81
N LEU A 25 -3.04 -23.84 50.29
CA LEU A 25 -2.82 -23.62 51.69
C LEU A 25 -4.13 -23.25 52.43
N LEU A 26 -4.90 -22.32 51.88
CA LEU A 26 -6.16 -21.86 52.47
C LEU A 26 -7.29 -22.89 52.39
N HIS A 27 -7.16 -23.91 51.52
CA HIS A 27 -8.09 -25.03 51.48
C HIS A 27 -7.91 -25.95 52.72
N PHE A 28 -6.69 -26.05 53.29
CA PHE A 28 -6.38 -26.90 54.43
C PHE A 28 -6.29 -26.15 55.77
N VAL A 29 -6.13 -24.82 55.74
CA VAL A 29 -5.91 -24.02 56.96
C VAL A 29 -6.86 -22.83 56.94
N GLU A 30 -7.73 -22.77 57.96
CA GLU A 30 -8.58 -21.59 58.19
C GLU A 30 -7.74 -20.49 58.86
N LEU A 31 -7.58 -19.35 58.13
CA LEU A 31 -6.85 -18.19 58.65
C LEU A 31 -7.81 -17.01 58.84
N PRO A 32 -7.54 -16.10 59.82
CA PRO A 32 -8.30 -14.87 60.00
C PRO A 32 -8.29 -14.03 58.71
N TRP A 33 -9.39 -13.30 58.43
CA TRP A 33 -9.58 -12.55 57.19
C TRP A 33 -8.45 -11.55 56.91
N PHE A 34 -7.88 -10.89 57.92
CA PHE A 34 -6.77 -9.93 57.74
C PHE A 34 -5.46 -10.63 57.32
N VAL A 35 -5.21 -11.87 57.77
CA VAL A 35 -4.07 -12.67 57.31
C VAL A 35 -4.27 -13.13 55.89
N GLN A 36 -5.48 -13.58 55.54
CA GLN A 36 -5.82 -13.92 54.16
C GLN A 36 -5.62 -12.72 53.23
N LEU A 37 -6.10 -11.52 53.62
CA LEU A 37 -5.90 -10.29 52.85
C LEU A 37 -4.42 -10.01 52.56
N VAL A 38 -3.56 -10.06 53.62
CA VAL A 38 -2.12 -9.80 53.48
C VAL A 38 -1.48 -10.83 52.53
N LEU A 39 -1.83 -12.10 52.69
CA LEU A 39 -1.31 -13.18 51.84
C LEU A 39 -1.72 -13.02 50.37
N TRP A 40 -2.97 -12.66 50.09
CA TRP A 40 -3.47 -12.43 48.71
C TRP A 40 -2.94 -11.13 48.09
N LEU A 41 -2.57 -10.14 48.88
CA LEU A 41 -1.92 -8.92 48.39
C LEU A 41 -0.53 -9.21 47.77
N VAL A 42 0.18 -10.25 48.19
CA VAL A 42 1.49 -10.59 47.63
C VAL A 42 1.40 -10.94 46.15
N PRO A 43 0.68 -11.98 45.70
CA PRO A 43 0.53 -12.29 44.27
C PRO A 43 -0.16 -11.15 43.51
N TYR A 44 -1.11 -10.43 44.09
CA TYR A 44 -1.77 -9.28 43.49
C TYR A 44 -0.78 -8.16 43.15
N LEU A 45 0.11 -7.77 44.07
CA LEU A 45 1.11 -6.73 43.83
C LEU A 45 2.21 -7.19 42.88
N VAL A 46 2.59 -8.46 42.91
CA VAL A 46 3.57 -9.03 41.96
C VAL A 46 3.06 -8.88 40.52
N ILE A 47 1.78 -9.14 40.27
CA ILE A 47 1.23 -9.11 38.93
C ILE A 47 0.67 -7.74 38.54
N GLY A 48 0.06 -6.99 39.46
CA GLY A 48 -0.76 -5.81 39.23
C GLY A 48 -0.06 -4.46 39.43
N HIS A 49 1.17 -4.40 39.97
CA HIS A 49 1.78 -3.12 40.36
C HIS A 49 1.94 -2.15 39.18
N ASP A 50 2.17 -2.63 37.98
CA ASP A 50 2.30 -1.79 36.77
C ASP A 50 0.96 -1.27 36.28
N VAL A 51 -0.11 -2.06 36.40
CA VAL A 51 -1.50 -1.63 36.08
C VAL A 51 -1.93 -0.55 37.07
N LEU A 52 -1.73 -0.79 38.36
CA LEU A 52 -2.06 0.19 39.41
C LEU A 52 -1.27 1.50 39.24
N ARG A 53 0.02 1.40 38.91
CA ARG A 53 0.86 2.58 38.65
C ARG A 53 0.37 3.35 37.43
N LYS A 54 0.01 2.66 36.33
CA LYS A 54 -0.54 3.30 35.11
C LYS A 54 -1.89 3.95 35.39
N ALA A 55 -2.79 3.28 36.11
CA ALA A 55 -4.07 3.83 36.52
C ALA A 55 -3.89 5.11 37.35
N PHE A 56 -2.98 5.10 38.34
CA PHE A 56 -2.68 6.29 39.12
C PHE A 56 -2.09 7.43 38.28
N MET A 57 -1.18 7.12 37.33
CA MET A 57 -0.63 8.13 36.43
C MET A 57 -1.68 8.69 35.48
N GLY A 58 -2.60 7.85 34.98
CA GLY A 58 -3.72 8.27 34.13
C GLY A 58 -4.61 9.28 34.88
N ILE A 59 -4.97 9.00 36.12
CA ILE A 59 -5.71 9.95 36.97
C ILE A 59 -4.99 11.29 37.10
N LYS A 60 -3.68 11.24 37.39
CA LYS A 60 -2.85 12.45 37.52
C LYS A 60 -2.76 13.28 36.24
N ASN A 61 -2.77 12.64 35.08
CA ASN A 61 -2.68 13.28 33.77
C ASN A 61 -4.05 13.67 33.20
N GLY A 62 -5.16 13.44 33.92
CA GLY A 62 -6.51 13.75 33.46
C GLY A 62 -7.14 12.69 32.52
N GLU A 63 -6.47 11.57 32.31
CA GLU A 63 -6.96 10.42 31.54
C GLU A 63 -7.55 9.37 32.48
N VAL A 64 -8.66 9.74 33.16
CA VAL A 64 -9.22 8.95 34.27
C VAL A 64 -9.88 7.66 33.82
N PHE A 65 -10.42 7.59 32.58
CA PHE A 65 -11.24 6.47 32.12
C PHE A 65 -10.50 5.59 31.10
N ASP A 66 -9.27 5.15 31.45
CA ASP A 66 -8.53 4.18 30.66
C ASP A 66 -8.79 2.72 31.12
N GLU A 67 -8.31 1.75 30.35
CA GLU A 67 -8.44 0.32 30.66
C GLU A 67 -7.76 -0.07 31.97
N ASN A 68 -6.62 0.56 32.30
CA ASN A 68 -5.88 0.27 33.53
C ASN A 68 -6.67 0.76 34.75
N PHE A 69 -7.37 1.91 34.65
CA PHE A 69 -8.25 2.42 35.69
C PHE A 69 -9.41 1.47 35.96
N LEU A 70 -10.10 1.01 34.88
CA LEU A 70 -11.23 0.07 35.01
C LEU A 70 -10.80 -1.22 35.70
N MET A 71 -9.65 -1.78 35.30
CA MET A 71 -9.09 -3.00 35.89
C MET A 71 -8.67 -2.78 37.35
N ALA A 72 -8.05 -1.64 37.65
CA ALA A 72 -7.66 -1.31 39.03
C ALA A 72 -8.87 -1.18 39.94
N VAL A 73 -9.92 -0.44 39.52
CA VAL A 73 -11.17 -0.27 40.29
C VAL A 73 -11.85 -1.62 40.53
N ALA A 74 -11.97 -2.43 39.45
CA ALA A 74 -12.64 -3.72 39.56
C ALA A 74 -11.92 -4.70 40.49
N THR A 75 -10.59 -4.82 40.38
CA THR A 75 -9.82 -5.79 41.16
C THR A 75 -9.61 -5.33 42.61
N VAL A 76 -9.39 -4.04 42.84
CA VAL A 76 -9.34 -3.47 44.23
C VAL A 76 -10.71 -3.57 44.89
N GLY A 77 -11.79 -3.30 44.12
CA GLY A 77 -13.17 -3.45 44.58
C GLY A 77 -13.50 -4.90 44.99
N ALA A 78 -13.10 -5.89 44.17
CA ALA A 78 -13.28 -7.30 44.50
C ALA A 78 -12.56 -7.70 45.78
N ILE A 79 -11.30 -7.25 45.95
CA ILE A 79 -10.53 -7.45 47.19
C ILE A 79 -11.24 -6.79 48.38
N GLY A 80 -11.78 -5.57 48.21
CA GLY A 80 -12.54 -4.85 49.23
C GLY A 80 -13.84 -5.55 49.64
N CYS A 81 -14.45 -6.30 48.73
CA CYS A 81 -15.64 -7.11 48.97
C CYS A 81 -15.32 -8.48 49.62
N GLY A 82 -14.03 -8.81 49.84
CA GLY A 82 -13.61 -10.09 50.40
C GLY A 82 -13.32 -11.20 49.39
N GLU A 83 -13.54 -10.92 48.08
CA GLU A 83 -13.29 -11.86 46.99
C GLU A 83 -11.84 -11.77 46.50
N TYR A 84 -10.91 -12.12 47.43
CA TYR A 84 -9.47 -11.95 47.21
C TYR A 84 -8.94 -12.75 46.02
N ALA A 85 -9.37 -14.03 45.94
CA ALA A 85 -8.95 -14.93 44.87
C ALA A 85 -9.41 -14.44 43.50
N GLU A 86 -10.63 -13.91 43.40
CA GLU A 86 -11.17 -13.34 42.19
C GLU A 86 -10.38 -12.11 41.72
N GLY A 87 -10.10 -11.18 42.62
CA GLY A 87 -9.32 -9.99 42.32
C GLY A 87 -7.92 -10.30 41.76
N VAL A 88 -7.23 -11.30 42.36
CA VAL A 88 -5.91 -11.74 41.89
C VAL A 88 -6.01 -12.44 40.52
N ALA A 89 -6.99 -13.32 40.37
CA ALA A 89 -7.16 -14.09 39.15
C ALA A 89 -7.53 -13.20 37.93
N VAL A 90 -8.43 -12.24 38.13
CA VAL A 90 -8.79 -11.26 37.08
C VAL A 90 -7.54 -10.49 36.66
N MET A 91 -6.73 -10.00 37.60
CA MET A 91 -5.48 -9.30 37.27
C MET A 91 -4.50 -10.21 36.53
N LEU A 92 -4.43 -11.50 36.90
CA LEU A 92 -3.58 -12.49 36.26
C LEU A 92 -4.00 -12.72 34.81
N PHE A 93 -5.30 -12.96 34.56
CA PHE A 93 -5.83 -13.17 33.20
C PHE A 93 -5.69 -11.91 32.34
N TYR A 94 -5.91 -10.74 32.90
CA TYR A 94 -5.67 -9.48 32.20
C TYR A 94 -4.22 -9.36 31.73
N GLN A 95 -3.24 -9.65 32.61
CA GLN A 95 -1.83 -9.62 32.26
C GLN A 95 -1.42 -10.69 31.22
N ILE A 96 -2.06 -11.84 31.23
CA ILE A 96 -1.90 -12.87 30.18
C ILE A 96 -2.40 -12.32 28.84
N GLY A 97 -3.59 -11.67 28.83
CA GLY A 97 -4.15 -11.01 27.66
C GLY A 97 -3.22 -9.93 27.11
N GLU A 98 -2.73 -9.03 27.96
CA GLU A 98 -1.78 -7.97 27.60
C GLU A 98 -0.47 -8.52 27.00
N LEU A 99 0.06 -9.60 27.59
CA LEU A 99 1.25 -10.27 27.07
C LEU A 99 1.00 -10.85 25.67
N PHE A 100 -0.13 -11.57 25.49
CA PHE A 100 -0.53 -12.13 24.20
C PHE A 100 -0.71 -11.04 23.15
N GLN A 101 -1.39 -9.94 23.48
CA GLN A 101 -1.55 -8.76 22.67
C GLN A 101 -0.21 -8.19 22.21
N SER A 102 0.67 -7.89 23.17
CA SER A 102 2.00 -7.34 22.90
C SER A 102 2.83 -8.26 22.00
N TYR A 103 2.71 -9.58 22.19
CA TYR A 103 3.38 -10.57 21.35
C TYR A 103 2.80 -10.64 19.94
N ALA A 104 1.47 -10.69 19.81
CA ALA A 104 0.78 -10.78 18.52
C ALA A 104 1.03 -9.54 17.66
N VAL A 105 0.89 -8.34 18.24
CA VAL A 105 1.18 -7.07 17.57
C VAL A 105 2.66 -6.98 17.18
N GLY A 106 3.57 -7.33 18.09
CA GLY A 106 5.00 -7.33 17.80
C GLY A 106 5.38 -8.30 16.69
N LYS A 107 4.83 -9.51 16.69
CA LYS A 107 5.07 -10.52 15.65
C LYS A 107 4.49 -10.07 14.29
N SER A 108 3.31 -9.49 14.27
CA SER A 108 2.70 -8.98 13.04
C SER A 108 3.52 -7.84 12.45
N ARG A 109 3.93 -6.86 13.27
CA ARG A 109 4.83 -5.77 12.81
C ARG A 109 6.16 -6.33 12.29
N SER A 110 6.80 -7.22 13.03
CA SER A 110 8.06 -7.85 12.60
C SER A 110 7.90 -8.69 11.33
N SER A 111 6.77 -9.36 11.15
CA SER A 111 6.48 -10.08 9.90
C SER A 111 6.32 -9.13 8.72
N ILE A 112 5.68 -7.98 8.90
CA ILE A 112 5.55 -6.95 7.86
C ILE A 112 6.92 -6.34 7.54
N THR A 113 7.73 -6.01 8.56
CA THR A 113 9.10 -5.52 8.36
C THR A 113 9.99 -6.58 7.70
N ALA A 114 9.88 -7.86 8.08
CA ALA A 114 10.63 -8.94 7.46
C ALA A 114 10.17 -9.27 6.02
N LEU A 115 8.89 -8.98 5.69
CA LEU A 115 8.39 -9.04 4.31
C LEU A 115 8.97 -7.93 3.43
N MET A 116 9.49 -6.89 4.06
CA MET A 116 10.11 -5.72 3.48
C MET A 116 11.62 -5.68 3.78
N ASP A 117 12.22 -6.82 4.12
CA ASP A 117 13.67 -6.95 4.27
C ASP A 117 14.36 -6.89 2.88
N ILE A 118 14.09 -5.76 2.22
CA ILE A 118 14.72 -5.35 0.96
C ILE A 118 16.02 -4.60 1.25
N ARG A 119 16.22 -4.13 2.50
CA ARG A 119 17.40 -3.36 2.87
C ARG A 119 18.67 -4.23 2.70
N PRO A 120 19.66 -3.77 1.92
CA PRO A 120 20.97 -4.39 1.87
C PRO A 120 21.74 -4.10 3.16
N ASP A 121 22.42 -5.11 3.69
CA ASP A 121 23.22 -4.99 4.93
C ASP A 121 24.56 -4.30 4.69
N SER A 122 25.10 -4.33 3.47
CA SER A 122 26.41 -3.78 3.10
C SER A 122 26.50 -3.50 1.61
N ALA A 123 27.48 -2.69 1.21
CA ALA A 123 27.88 -2.42 -0.16
C ALA A 123 29.36 -2.76 -0.37
N ASN A 124 29.69 -3.39 -1.50
CA ASN A 124 31.08 -3.65 -1.89
C ASN A 124 31.59 -2.46 -2.72
N LEU A 125 32.27 -1.52 -2.09
CA LEU A 125 32.81 -0.31 -2.74
C LEU A 125 34.16 -0.62 -3.40
N GLU A 126 34.30 -0.31 -4.69
CA GLU A 126 35.54 -0.44 -5.46
C GLU A 126 36.32 0.87 -5.40
N ALA A 127 37.56 0.80 -4.93
CA ALA A 127 38.48 1.94 -4.91
C ALA A 127 39.18 2.12 -6.28
N GLY A 128 39.79 3.28 -6.51
CA GLY A 128 40.45 3.59 -7.78
C GLY A 128 41.64 2.68 -8.14
N ASP A 129 42.16 1.88 -7.19
CA ASP A 129 43.19 0.86 -7.36
C ASP A 129 42.62 -0.53 -7.68
N GLY A 130 41.27 -0.66 -7.78
CA GLY A 130 40.57 -1.92 -8.01
C GLY A 130 40.36 -2.77 -6.76
N SER A 131 40.78 -2.32 -5.59
CA SER A 131 40.47 -2.99 -4.33
C SER A 131 39.00 -2.82 -3.94
N VAL A 132 38.38 -3.87 -3.37
CA VAL A 132 36.99 -3.87 -2.97
C VAL A 132 36.90 -3.92 -1.44
N SER A 133 36.25 -2.95 -0.84
CA SER A 133 35.99 -2.89 0.60
C SER A 133 34.49 -3.00 0.90
N VAL A 134 34.16 -3.70 1.99
CA VAL A 134 32.76 -3.78 2.46
C VAL A 134 32.50 -2.58 3.36
N VAL A 135 31.49 -1.77 2.99
CA VAL A 135 31.10 -0.55 3.70
C VAL A 135 29.61 -0.55 4.00
N ASP A 136 29.16 0.32 4.89
CA ASP A 136 27.72 0.59 5.06
C ASP A 136 27.19 1.31 3.80
N PRO A 137 26.02 0.94 3.27
CA PRO A 137 25.42 1.65 2.14
C PRO A 137 25.27 3.17 2.36
N ASP A 138 25.10 3.62 3.60
CA ASP A 138 25.02 5.04 3.96
C ASP A 138 26.33 5.81 3.70
N ASP A 139 27.47 5.12 3.67
CA ASP A 139 28.81 5.70 3.45
C ASP A 139 29.21 5.77 1.96
N VAL A 140 28.39 5.26 1.03
CA VAL A 140 28.70 5.24 -0.40
C VAL A 140 28.29 6.54 -1.08
N PRO A 141 29.24 7.33 -1.63
CA PRO A 141 28.93 8.58 -2.32
C PRO A 141 28.32 8.35 -3.72
N ILE A 142 27.68 9.40 -4.25
CA ILE A 142 27.21 9.42 -5.65
C ILE A 142 28.41 9.36 -6.59
N GLY A 143 28.29 8.59 -7.68
CA GLY A 143 29.33 8.39 -8.68
C GLY A 143 30.38 7.33 -8.33
N ALA A 144 30.31 6.76 -7.15
CA ALA A 144 31.18 5.63 -6.76
C ALA A 144 30.82 4.35 -7.53
N THR A 145 31.81 3.48 -7.68
CA THR A 145 31.60 2.15 -8.28
C THR A 145 31.39 1.12 -7.19
N ILE A 146 30.30 0.39 -7.27
CA ILE A 146 30.00 -0.74 -6.39
C ILE A 146 30.01 -2.04 -7.19
N VAL A 147 30.46 -3.13 -6.54
CA VAL A 147 30.52 -4.48 -7.13
C VAL A 147 29.43 -5.34 -6.50
N VAL A 148 28.52 -5.88 -7.33
CA VAL A 148 27.43 -6.74 -6.87
C VAL A 148 27.62 -8.13 -7.45
N LYS A 149 27.81 -9.10 -6.55
CA LYS A 149 28.04 -10.51 -6.92
C LYS A 149 26.70 -11.26 -7.07
N PRO A 150 26.71 -12.43 -7.74
CA PRO A 150 25.54 -13.30 -7.77
C PRO A 150 25.04 -13.64 -6.36
N GLY A 151 23.72 -13.55 -6.16
CA GLY A 151 23.05 -13.75 -4.88
C GLY A 151 23.00 -12.51 -3.98
N GLU A 152 23.73 -11.44 -4.27
CA GLU A 152 23.72 -10.21 -3.48
C GLU A 152 22.58 -9.28 -3.92
N LYS A 153 22.07 -8.49 -2.97
CA LYS A 153 21.13 -7.40 -3.25
C LYS A 153 21.90 -6.19 -3.77
N ILE A 154 21.35 -5.48 -4.74
CA ILE A 154 21.89 -4.19 -5.20
C ILE A 154 21.69 -3.16 -4.08
N PRO A 155 22.78 -2.56 -3.54
CA PRO A 155 22.66 -1.70 -2.36
C PRO A 155 22.16 -0.28 -2.66
N LEU A 156 22.46 0.28 -3.82
CA LEU A 156 22.09 1.64 -4.23
C LEU A 156 21.62 1.67 -5.68
N ASP A 157 20.77 2.66 -6.00
CA ASP A 157 20.37 2.92 -7.37
C ASP A 157 21.57 3.37 -8.21
N GLY A 158 21.67 2.93 -9.46
CA GLY A 158 22.79 3.26 -10.30
C GLY A 158 22.66 2.79 -11.75
N VAL A 159 23.75 2.92 -12.50
CA VAL A 159 23.87 2.49 -13.89
C VAL A 159 24.96 1.43 -14.02
N VAL A 160 24.67 0.35 -14.72
CA VAL A 160 25.63 -0.74 -14.98
C VAL A 160 26.78 -0.21 -15.83
N LEU A 161 28.00 -0.31 -15.33
CA LEU A 161 29.23 0.02 -16.06
C LEU A 161 29.75 -1.18 -16.86
N THR A 162 29.81 -2.33 -16.20
CA THR A 162 30.32 -3.58 -16.81
C THR A 162 29.57 -4.78 -16.19
N GLY A 163 29.45 -5.82 -16.99
CA GLY A 163 28.78 -7.06 -16.63
C GLY A 163 27.41 -7.19 -17.31
N GLU A 164 26.96 -8.42 -17.45
CA GLU A 164 25.60 -8.77 -17.88
C GLU A 164 25.06 -9.77 -16.86
N SER A 165 23.84 -9.56 -16.40
CA SER A 165 23.19 -10.44 -15.43
C SER A 165 21.68 -10.35 -15.51
N THR A 166 21.04 -11.25 -14.79
CA THR A 166 19.59 -11.28 -14.58
C THR A 166 19.27 -10.81 -13.18
N LEU A 167 18.38 -9.84 -13.05
CA LEU A 167 17.92 -9.31 -11.77
C LEU A 167 16.57 -9.91 -11.38
N ASN A 168 16.49 -10.42 -10.16
CA ASN A 168 15.23 -10.79 -9.54
C ASN A 168 14.63 -9.57 -8.85
N THR A 169 13.51 -9.08 -9.38
CA THR A 169 12.78 -7.90 -8.87
C THR A 169 11.60 -8.28 -7.97
N ALA A 170 11.35 -9.58 -7.75
CA ALA A 170 10.14 -10.08 -7.06
C ALA A 170 9.93 -9.48 -5.67
N ALA A 171 11.01 -9.15 -4.95
CA ALA A 171 10.92 -8.53 -3.64
C ALA A 171 10.35 -7.10 -3.68
N LEU A 172 10.51 -6.39 -4.81
CA LEU A 172 10.03 -5.02 -5.01
C LEU A 172 8.70 -4.98 -5.74
N THR A 173 8.60 -5.66 -6.88
CA THR A 173 7.45 -5.60 -7.79
C THR A 173 6.41 -6.68 -7.53
N GLY A 174 6.79 -7.75 -6.82
CA GLY A 174 5.98 -8.97 -6.69
C GLY A 174 5.97 -9.86 -7.94
N GLU A 175 6.69 -9.47 -9.00
CA GLU A 175 6.79 -10.25 -10.23
C GLU A 175 7.92 -11.27 -10.17
N SER A 176 7.64 -12.51 -10.58
CA SER A 176 8.65 -13.57 -10.64
C SER A 176 9.48 -13.58 -11.93
N ARG A 177 9.22 -12.64 -12.86
CA ARG A 177 9.96 -12.59 -14.13
C ARG A 177 11.30 -11.87 -13.94
N PRO A 178 12.42 -12.53 -14.18
CA PRO A 178 13.74 -11.92 -14.09
C PRO A 178 13.95 -10.88 -15.21
N ARG A 179 14.63 -9.77 -14.90
CA ARG A 179 14.99 -8.71 -15.85
C ARG A 179 16.47 -8.83 -16.19
N THR A 180 16.80 -9.02 -17.46
CA THR A 180 18.21 -8.97 -17.93
C THR A 180 18.69 -7.52 -17.99
N VAL A 181 19.92 -7.27 -17.51
CA VAL A 181 20.56 -5.96 -17.51
C VAL A 181 21.96 -6.04 -18.14
N ARG A 182 22.33 -4.98 -18.86
CA ARG A 182 23.57 -4.82 -19.63
C ARG A 182 24.24 -3.48 -19.32
N PRO A 183 25.51 -3.28 -19.72
CA PRO A 183 26.15 -1.98 -19.58
C PRO A 183 25.32 -0.84 -20.18
N GLY A 184 25.11 0.21 -19.40
CA GLY A 184 24.25 1.35 -19.74
C GLY A 184 22.83 1.28 -19.18
N ASP A 185 22.36 0.13 -18.70
CA ASP A 185 21.04 -0.01 -18.11
C ASP A 185 21.01 0.54 -16.68
N GLU A 186 19.89 1.18 -16.33
CA GLU A 186 19.61 1.60 -14.97
C GLU A 186 19.17 0.41 -14.10
N VAL A 187 19.67 0.37 -12.88
CA VAL A 187 19.35 -0.62 -11.87
C VAL A 187 18.95 0.06 -10.58
N ILE A 188 18.02 -0.56 -9.86
CA ILE A 188 17.46 -0.05 -8.62
C ILE A 188 17.90 -0.89 -7.42
N SER A 189 18.07 -0.24 -6.29
CA SER A 189 18.39 -0.89 -5.01
C SER A 189 17.31 -1.90 -4.60
N GLY A 190 17.72 -2.97 -3.93
CA GLY A 190 16.82 -4.03 -3.44
C GLY A 190 16.57 -5.19 -4.42
N CYS A 191 16.91 -5.06 -5.71
CA CYS A 191 16.92 -6.19 -6.63
C CYS A 191 18.02 -7.18 -6.25
N VAL A 192 17.77 -8.49 -6.45
CA VAL A 192 18.77 -9.53 -6.22
C VAL A 192 19.46 -9.87 -7.54
N ASN A 193 20.77 -9.76 -7.57
CA ASN A 193 21.59 -10.17 -8.72
C ASN A 193 21.65 -11.70 -8.80
N ALA A 194 21.29 -12.30 -9.94
CA ALA A 194 21.19 -13.76 -10.06
C ALA A 194 22.49 -14.42 -10.58
N ASP A 195 23.04 -13.92 -11.69
CA ASP A 195 24.00 -14.71 -12.47
C ASP A 195 25.42 -14.10 -12.52
N GLY A 196 25.57 -12.90 -13.08
CA GLY A 196 26.85 -12.27 -13.36
C GLY A 196 27.34 -11.31 -12.27
N VAL A 197 28.62 -10.95 -12.29
CA VAL A 197 29.14 -9.86 -11.45
C VAL A 197 28.85 -8.54 -12.16
N LEU A 198 28.18 -7.63 -11.47
CA LEU A 198 27.86 -6.29 -11.98
C LEU A 198 28.75 -5.25 -11.30
N ARG A 199 29.32 -4.34 -12.09
CA ARG A 199 29.88 -3.07 -11.61
C ARG A 199 28.89 -1.97 -11.93
N ILE A 200 28.46 -1.25 -10.89
CA ILE A 200 27.40 -0.28 -10.96
C ILE A 200 27.95 1.06 -10.47
N ARG A 201 27.75 2.12 -11.24
CA ARG A 201 28.03 3.49 -10.79
C ARG A 201 26.79 4.04 -10.10
N THR A 202 26.93 4.43 -8.84
CA THR A 202 25.84 4.95 -8.02
C THR A 202 25.33 6.30 -8.55
N THR A 203 24.01 6.47 -8.58
CA THR A 203 23.35 7.71 -9.04
C THR A 203 22.69 8.47 -7.89
N LYS A 204 22.46 7.80 -6.76
CA LYS A 204 21.82 8.38 -5.56
C LYS A 204 22.59 7.96 -4.30
N ILE A 205 22.47 8.75 -3.23
CA ILE A 205 22.86 8.32 -1.88
C ILE A 205 21.84 7.32 -1.33
N TYR A 206 22.21 6.56 -0.30
CA TYR A 206 21.34 5.51 0.26
C TYR A 206 19.98 6.05 0.73
N GLY A 207 19.93 7.18 1.45
CA GLY A 207 18.68 7.78 1.93
C GLY A 207 17.72 8.23 0.82
N GLU A 208 18.21 8.44 -0.41
CA GLU A 208 17.42 8.77 -1.60
C GLU A 208 17.18 7.54 -2.50
N SER A 209 17.72 6.39 -2.16
CA SER A 209 17.57 5.16 -2.92
C SER A 209 16.12 4.66 -2.91
N THR A 210 15.75 3.90 -3.93
CA THR A 210 14.42 3.31 -4.06
C THR A 210 14.04 2.47 -2.83
N VAL A 211 14.97 1.67 -2.31
CA VAL A 211 14.73 0.86 -1.10
C VAL A 211 14.51 1.72 0.14
N ALA A 212 15.30 2.77 0.34
CA ALA A 212 15.14 3.66 1.49
C ALA A 212 13.77 4.35 1.47
N LYS A 213 13.34 4.83 0.31
CA LYS A 213 12.01 5.46 0.12
C LYS A 213 10.87 4.49 0.37
N ILE A 214 10.96 3.26 -0.15
CA ILE A 214 9.95 2.23 0.10
C ILE A 214 9.86 1.92 1.59
N HIS A 215 11.00 1.77 2.26
CA HIS A 215 11.05 1.52 3.70
C HIS A 215 10.39 2.65 4.49
N ASP A 216 10.74 3.90 4.20
CA ASP A 216 10.17 5.09 4.84
C ASP A 216 8.66 5.21 4.61
N LEU A 217 8.18 4.99 3.38
CA LEU A 217 6.76 5.00 3.05
C LEU A 217 5.97 3.98 3.86
N VAL A 218 6.50 2.79 4.06
CA VAL A 218 5.80 1.74 4.81
C VAL A 218 5.88 1.98 6.31
N GLU A 219 7.01 2.42 6.82
CA GLU A 219 7.16 2.78 8.24
C GLU A 219 6.22 3.94 8.59
N ASN A 220 6.17 4.98 7.77
CA ASN A 220 5.31 6.14 7.96
C ASN A 220 3.84 5.90 7.61
N SER A 221 3.53 4.86 6.82
CA SER A 221 2.13 4.51 6.48
C SER A 221 1.28 4.21 7.72
N SER A 222 1.91 3.79 8.82
CA SER A 222 1.26 3.56 10.11
C SER A 222 0.76 4.84 10.80
N LEU A 223 1.24 6.02 10.39
CA LEU A 223 0.87 7.31 10.99
C LEU A 223 -0.47 7.83 10.44
N LYS A 224 -0.84 7.49 9.22
CA LYS A 224 -2.10 7.91 8.58
C LYS A 224 -3.21 6.91 8.88
N LYS A 225 -3.89 7.12 10.02
CA LYS A 225 -4.97 6.25 10.49
C LYS A 225 -6.23 6.36 9.63
N ALA A 226 -6.86 5.22 9.39
CA ALA A 226 -8.15 5.17 8.72
C ALA A 226 -9.26 5.90 9.51
N PRO A 227 -10.28 6.47 8.83
CA PRO A 227 -11.47 7.03 9.49
C PRO A 227 -12.11 6.07 10.48
N VAL A 228 -12.17 4.78 10.19
CA VAL A 228 -12.71 3.77 11.11
C VAL A 228 -11.84 3.60 12.35
N GLU A 229 -10.52 3.71 12.26
CA GLU A 229 -9.63 3.69 13.44
C GLU A 229 -9.84 4.92 14.33
N ASN A 230 -10.02 6.10 13.70
CA ASN A 230 -10.36 7.33 14.40
C ASN A 230 -11.73 7.25 15.06
N PHE A 231 -12.71 6.62 14.41
CA PHE A 231 -14.03 6.35 14.98
C PHE A 231 -13.93 5.48 16.23
N ILE A 232 -13.18 4.39 16.20
CA ILE A 232 -12.99 3.52 17.37
C ILE A 232 -12.32 4.27 18.52
N THR A 233 -11.33 5.11 18.25
CA THR A 233 -10.69 5.95 19.28
C THR A 233 -11.69 6.93 19.89
N LYS A 234 -12.52 7.57 19.08
CA LYS A 234 -13.61 8.45 19.55
C LYS A 234 -14.67 7.66 20.31
N PHE A 235 -15.09 6.51 19.80
CA PHE A 235 -16.06 5.63 20.46
C PHE A 235 -15.58 5.25 21.86
N ALA A 236 -14.34 4.80 22.02
CA ALA A 236 -13.77 4.44 23.32
C ALA A 236 -13.84 5.60 24.30
N ARG A 237 -13.61 6.85 23.87
CA ARG A 237 -13.66 8.06 24.70
C ARG A 237 -15.05 8.31 25.29
N TYR A 238 -16.14 8.00 24.61
CA TYR A 238 -17.52 8.18 25.09
C TYR A 238 -18.04 6.91 25.77
N TYR A 239 -17.66 5.75 25.25
CA TYR A 239 -18.12 4.45 25.72
C TYR A 239 -17.65 4.19 27.18
N THR A 240 -16.38 4.42 27.49
CA THR A 240 -15.85 4.12 28.82
C THR A 240 -16.51 4.93 29.95
N PRO A 241 -16.69 6.26 29.85
CA PRO A 241 -17.47 6.99 30.84
C PRO A 241 -18.92 6.50 30.96
N ALA A 242 -19.59 6.20 29.84
CA ALA A 242 -20.97 5.69 29.87
C ALA A 242 -21.07 4.36 30.63
N VAL A 243 -20.09 3.48 30.42
CA VAL A 243 -20.00 2.22 31.15
C VAL A 243 -19.74 2.43 32.65
N CYS A 244 -18.84 3.35 33.02
CA CYS A 244 -18.59 3.67 34.44
C CYS A 244 -19.86 4.20 35.13
N ILE A 245 -20.62 5.06 34.43
CA ILE A 245 -21.91 5.54 34.96
C ILE A 245 -22.92 4.38 35.07
N GLY A 246 -22.99 3.51 34.07
CA GLY A 246 -23.85 2.31 34.11
C GLY A 246 -23.50 1.37 35.27
N ALA A 247 -22.21 1.14 35.49
CA ALA A 247 -21.73 0.34 36.63
C ALA A 247 -22.07 0.99 37.97
N LEU A 248 -21.93 2.31 38.09
CA LEU A 248 -22.30 3.04 39.29
C LEU A 248 -23.82 2.96 39.57
N VAL A 249 -24.62 3.12 38.51
CA VAL A 249 -26.10 2.94 38.61
C VAL A 249 -26.44 1.52 39.04
N LEU A 250 -25.78 0.51 38.49
CA LEU A 250 -25.95 -0.91 38.86
C LEU A 250 -25.54 -1.19 40.29
N ALA A 251 -24.48 -0.53 40.79
CA ALA A 251 -24.00 -0.68 42.15
C ALA A 251 -24.90 -0.01 43.20
N VAL A 252 -25.68 1.02 42.85
CA VAL A 252 -26.42 1.84 43.81
C VAL A 252 -27.93 1.64 43.69
N VAL A 253 -28.52 1.73 42.49
CA VAL A 253 -29.99 1.77 42.34
C VAL A 253 -30.66 0.44 42.68
N PRO A 254 -30.26 -0.73 42.17
CA PRO A 254 -30.90 -1.98 42.51
C PRO A 254 -30.81 -2.35 43.99
N PRO A 255 -29.63 -2.22 44.68
CA PRO A 255 -29.55 -2.56 46.11
C PRO A 255 -30.41 -1.66 47.00
N LEU A 256 -30.67 -0.39 46.62
CA LEU A 256 -31.61 0.48 47.30
C LEU A 256 -33.03 -0.05 47.28
N LEU A 257 -33.43 -0.77 46.21
CA LEU A 257 -34.77 -1.30 45.99
C LEU A 257 -34.93 -2.74 46.44
N LEU A 258 -33.87 -3.57 46.25
CA LEU A 258 -33.92 -5.03 46.41
C LEU A 258 -33.02 -5.55 47.56
N GLY A 259 -32.20 -4.70 48.16
CA GLY A 259 -31.20 -5.11 49.13
C GLY A 259 -29.98 -5.78 48.48
N ASN A 260 -29.22 -6.59 49.24
CA ASN A 260 -28.03 -7.34 48.78
C ASN A 260 -26.94 -6.50 48.14
N TRP A 261 -26.45 -5.50 48.84
CA TRP A 261 -25.41 -4.59 48.38
C TRP A 261 -24.18 -5.29 47.78
N LEU A 262 -23.72 -6.36 48.44
CA LEU A 262 -22.51 -7.07 48.01
C LEU A 262 -22.66 -7.67 46.63
N ASP A 263 -23.77 -8.36 46.37
CA ASP A 263 -24.05 -8.96 45.06
C ASP A 263 -24.10 -7.91 43.92
N TRP A 264 -24.75 -6.78 44.16
CA TRP A 264 -24.89 -5.74 43.15
C TRP A 264 -23.57 -4.99 42.90
N ILE A 265 -22.75 -4.79 43.95
CA ILE A 265 -21.39 -4.26 43.81
C ILE A 265 -20.55 -5.22 42.97
N MET A 266 -20.56 -6.53 43.27
CA MET A 266 -19.82 -7.53 42.50
C MET A 266 -20.27 -7.60 41.03
N ARG A 267 -21.59 -7.51 40.74
CA ARG A 267 -22.11 -7.39 39.36
C ARG A 267 -21.60 -6.14 38.68
N ALA A 268 -21.59 -5.00 39.35
CA ALA A 268 -21.08 -3.74 38.83
C ALA A 268 -19.56 -3.82 38.51
N LEU A 269 -18.76 -4.44 39.39
CA LEU A 269 -17.35 -4.67 39.16
C LEU A 269 -17.11 -5.62 37.98
N THR A 270 -17.91 -6.70 37.88
CA THR A 270 -17.89 -7.61 36.72
C THR A 270 -18.25 -6.88 35.43
N PHE A 271 -19.27 -6.01 35.48
CA PHE A 271 -19.69 -5.18 34.35
C PHE A 271 -18.56 -4.25 33.89
N LEU A 272 -17.78 -3.66 34.80
CA LEU A 272 -16.60 -2.84 34.47
C LEU A 272 -15.51 -3.67 33.76
N VAL A 273 -15.20 -4.85 34.26
CA VAL A 273 -14.18 -5.73 33.67
C VAL A 273 -14.52 -6.12 32.23
N ILE A 274 -15.78 -6.52 31.98
CA ILE A 274 -16.24 -6.95 30.65
C ILE A 274 -16.24 -5.79 29.64
N SER A 275 -16.32 -4.57 30.10
CA SER A 275 -16.54 -3.40 29.25
C SER A 275 -15.32 -2.93 28.45
N CYS A 276 -14.10 -3.45 28.70
CA CYS A 276 -12.91 -3.03 27.97
C CYS A 276 -13.07 -3.29 26.44
N PRO A 277 -12.94 -2.28 25.56
CA PRO A 277 -13.00 -2.50 24.12
C PRO A 277 -11.71 -3.05 23.52
N CYS A 278 -10.91 -3.81 24.30
CA CYS A 278 -9.55 -4.24 23.97
C CYS A 278 -9.44 -4.96 22.63
N ALA A 279 -10.41 -5.84 22.30
CA ALA A 279 -10.45 -6.57 21.04
C ALA A 279 -10.51 -5.65 19.81
N LEU A 280 -11.26 -4.53 19.87
CA LEU A 280 -11.40 -3.57 18.78
C LEU A 280 -10.16 -2.72 18.62
N VAL A 281 -9.64 -2.19 19.72
CA VAL A 281 -8.47 -1.30 19.74
C VAL A 281 -7.23 -1.99 19.14
N ILE A 282 -7.16 -3.32 19.20
CA ILE A 282 -6.02 -4.10 18.73
C ILE A 282 -6.25 -4.66 17.33
N SER A 283 -7.40 -5.32 17.11
CA SER A 283 -7.62 -6.07 15.88
C SER A 283 -7.77 -5.18 14.65
N ILE A 284 -8.29 -3.96 14.81
CA ILE A 284 -8.51 -3.05 13.69
C ILE A 284 -7.21 -2.50 13.12
N PRO A 285 -6.31 -1.86 13.90
CA PRO A 285 -5.00 -1.46 13.39
C PRO A 285 -4.22 -2.65 12.83
N LEU A 286 -4.28 -3.81 13.49
CA LEU A 286 -3.61 -5.02 13.03
C LEU A 286 -4.11 -5.47 11.65
N THR A 287 -5.41 -5.34 11.38
CA THR A 287 -6.00 -5.66 10.07
C THR A 287 -5.49 -4.71 8.99
N PHE A 288 -5.43 -3.40 9.26
CA PHE A 288 -4.87 -2.43 8.32
C PHE A 288 -3.38 -2.66 8.06
N PHE A 289 -2.60 -2.92 9.10
CA PHE A 289 -1.19 -3.29 8.92
C PHE A 289 -1.03 -4.56 8.07
N GLY A 290 -1.86 -5.57 8.33
CA GLY A 290 -1.89 -6.78 7.51
C GLY A 290 -2.27 -6.51 6.07
N GLY A 291 -3.21 -5.58 5.83
CA GLY A 291 -3.64 -5.13 4.51
C GLY A 291 -2.54 -4.40 3.74
N ILE A 292 -1.87 -3.44 4.39
CA ILE A 292 -0.73 -2.70 3.81
C ILE A 292 0.42 -3.67 3.48
N GLY A 293 0.80 -4.54 4.43
CA GLY A 293 1.85 -5.52 4.20
C GLY A 293 1.51 -6.57 3.13
N GLY A 294 0.23 -6.96 3.03
CA GLY A 294 -0.27 -7.85 1.98
C GLY A 294 -0.24 -7.19 0.59
N ALA A 295 -0.63 -5.93 0.50
CA ALA A 295 -0.55 -5.13 -0.73
C ALA A 295 0.91 -4.96 -1.19
N SER A 296 1.80 -4.62 -0.26
CA SER A 296 3.22 -4.44 -0.56
C SER A 296 3.87 -5.71 -1.14
N LYS A 297 3.52 -6.90 -0.68
CA LYS A 297 3.97 -8.17 -1.27
C LYS A 297 3.54 -8.37 -2.72
N CYS A 298 2.46 -7.73 -3.12
CA CYS A 298 1.98 -7.74 -4.49
C CYS A 298 2.56 -6.59 -5.33
N GLY A 299 3.55 -5.84 -4.82
CA GLY A 299 4.12 -4.68 -5.49
C GLY A 299 3.21 -3.44 -5.45
N ILE A 300 2.31 -3.35 -4.46
CA ILE A 300 1.37 -2.25 -4.29
C ILE A 300 1.70 -1.55 -2.98
N LEU A 301 2.28 -0.36 -3.03
CA LEU A 301 2.60 0.45 -1.86
C LEU A 301 1.43 1.34 -1.50
N VAL A 302 0.95 1.24 -0.27
CA VAL A 302 -0.15 2.06 0.25
C VAL A 302 0.36 2.95 1.37
N LYS A 303 0.25 4.26 1.25
CA LYS A 303 0.81 5.24 2.18
C LYS A 303 0.02 5.41 3.49
N GLY A 304 -1.02 4.62 3.71
CA GLY A 304 -1.78 4.69 4.96
C GLY A 304 -3.05 3.86 4.99
N GLY A 305 -3.54 3.53 6.19
CA GLY A 305 -4.79 2.81 6.39
C GLY A 305 -6.01 3.57 5.85
N ASN A 306 -5.98 4.91 5.90
CA ASN A 306 -7.02 5.77 5.34
C ASN A 306 -7.20 5.55 3.83
N TYR A 307 -6.11 5.31 3.09
CA TYR A 307 -6.17 5.07 1.65
C TYR A 307 -6.68 3.66 1.31
N LEU A 308 -6.40 2.65 2.17
CA LEU A 308 -7.05 1.34 2.05
C LEU A 308 -8.56 1.44 2.27
N GLU A 309 -9.01 2.19 3.29
CA GLU A 309 -10.43 2.40 3.52
C GLU A 309 -11.08 3.12 2.34
N ALA A 310 -10.49 4.22 1.86
CA ALA A 310 -10.97 4.98 0.72
C ALA A 310 -11.02 4.12 -0.56
N LEU A 311 -9.96 3.37 -0.87
CA LEU A 311 -9.90 2.48 -2.05
C LEU A 311 -10.98 1.40 -2.02
N SER A 312 -11.36 0.90 -0.83
CA SER A 312 -12.47 -0.05 -0.70
C SER A 312 -13.82 0.52 -1.14
N LYS A 313 -13.98 1.85 -1.04
CA LYS A 313 -15.20 2.61 -1.36
C LYS A 313 -15.18 3.19 -2.77
N THR A 314 -14.11 3.00 -3.55
CA THR A 314 -13.99 3.55 -4.90
C THR A 314 -15.16 3.12 -5.78
N GLY A 315 -15.80 4.09 -6.38
CA GLY A 315 -16.92 3.91 -7.30
C GLY A 315 -16.63 4.43 -8.71
N VAL A 316 -15.62 5.31 -8.85
CA VAL A 316 -15.16 5.84 -10.12
C VAL A 316 -13.63 5.73 -10.17
N ALA A 317 -13.09 5.15 -11.23
CA ALA A 317 -11.67 5.11 -11.52
C ALA A 317 -11.39 5.89 -12.80
N VAL A 318 -10.60 6.94 -12.68
CA VAL A 318 -10.23 7.84 -13.76
C VAL A 318 -8.79 7.55 -14.16
N PHE A 319 -8.55 7.36 -15.45
CA PHE A 319 -7.24 6.99 -15.99
C PHE A 319 -6.71 8.07 -16.90
N ASP A 320 -5.44 8.40 -16.77
CA ASP A 320 -4.72 8.97 -17.91
C ASP A 320 -4.49 7.87 -18.96
N LYS A 321 -4.34 8.26 -20.22
CA LYS A 321 -4.05 7.30 -21.30
C LYS A 321 -2.56 6.97 -21.35
N THR A 322 -1.74 7.99 -21.60
CA THR A 322 -0.32 7.83 -21.98
C THR A 322 0.54 7.44 -20.77
N GLY A 323 1.34 6.39 -20.90
CA GLY A 323 2.15 5.88 -19.78
C GLY A 323 1.36 5.16 -18.69
N THR A 324 0.03 5.20 -18.71
CA THR A 324 -0.87 4.56 -17.72
C THR A 324 -1.57 3.34 -18.32
N LEU A 325 -2.41 3.53 -19.31
CA LEU A 325 -3.05 2.43 -20.05
C LEU A 325 -2.20 1.95 -21.24
N THR A 326 -1.31 2.82 -21.70
CA THR A 326 -0.35 2.55 -22.75
C THR A 326 1.08 2.58 -22.18
N LYS A 327 2.04 2.08 -22.97
CA LYS A 327 3.45 2.02 -22.56
C LYS A 327 4.19 3.36 -22.61
N GLY A 328 3.58 4.41 -23.20
CA GLY A 328 4.24 5.69 -23.47
C GLY A 328 5.33 5.57 -24.55
N VAL A 329 5.32 4.49 -25.31
CA VAL A 329 6.29 4.22 -26.36
C VAL A 329 5.58 4.19 -27.70
N PHE A 330 5.89 5.16 -28.54
CA PHE A 330 5.38 5.20 -29.89
C PHE A 330 6.00 4.09 -30.74
N LYS A 331 5.18 3.35 -31.46
CA LYS A 331 5.62 2.32 -32.41
C LYS A 331 4.88 2.44 -33.73
N VAL A 332 5.55 2.02 -34.80
CA VAL A 332 4.89 1.77 -36.09
C VAL A 332 3.95 0.60 -35.89
N THR A 333 2.65 0.85 -36.02
CA THR A 333 1.60 -0.17 -35.86
C THR A 333 1.00 -0.64 -37.14
N HIS A 334 0.99 0.22 -38.16
CA HIS A 334 0.48 -0.13 -39.51
C HIS A 334 1.18 0.68 -40.59
N THR A 335 1.39 0.04 -41.72
CA THR A 335 1.93 0.68 -42.94
C THR A 335 0.96 0.48 -44.08
N THR A 336 0.74 1.51 -44.87
CA THR A 336 -0.10 1.47 -46.07
C THR A 336 0.72 1.99 -47.24
N PRO A 337 1.51 1.13 -47.91
CA PRO A 337 2.28 1.52 -49.10
C PRO A 337 1.35 1.90 -50.27
N ALA A 338 1.76 2.88 -51.07
CA ALA A 338 1.11 3.19 -52.33
C ALA A 338 1.35 2.09 -53.40
N ASP A 339 0.57 2.07 -54.45
CA ASP A 339 0.70 1.07 -55.51
C ASP A 339 2.12 1.04 -56.09
N GLY A 340 2.72 -0.14 -56.09
CA GLY A 340 4.09 -0.37 -56.57
C GLY A 340 5.22 -0.04 -55.59
N VAL A 341 4.90 0.38 -54.39
CA VAL A 341 5.87 0.62 -53.30
C VAL A 341 5.89 -0.55 -52.33
N THR A 342 7.05 -0.99 -51.90
CA THR A 342 7.17 -2.01 -50.84
C THR A 342 7.12 -1.39 -49.47
N GLU A 343 6.63 -2.13 -48.46
CA GLU A 343 6.61 -1.71 -47.08
C GLU A 343 8.02 -1.33 -46.57
N ALA A 344 9.04 -2.11 -46.98
CA ALA A 344 10.43 -1.85 -46.63
C ALA A 344 10.94 -0.52 -47.22
N ASP A 345 10.61 -0.17 -48.47
CA ASP A 345 11.02 1.10 -49.09
C ASP A 345 10.31 2.30 -48.45
N LEU A 346 9.03 2.14 -48.07
CA LEU A 346 8.26 3.16 -47.33
C LEU A 346 8.88 3.44 -45.96
N LEU A 347 9.13 2.40 -45.17
CA LEU A 347 9.71 2.53 -43.83
C LEU A 347 11.14 3.07 -43.86
N GLU A 348 11.98 2.56 -44.80
CA GLU A 348 13.35 3.04 -44.95
C GLU A 348 13.39 4.52 -45.34
N SER A 349 12.55 4.94 -46.28
CA SER A 349 12.45 6.34 -46.70
C SER A 349 12.02 7.26 -45.57
N ALA A 350 11.02 6.86 -44.77
CA ALA A 350 10.57 7.60 -43.60
C ALA A 350 11.65 7.69 -42.52
N ALA A 351 12.30 6.57 -42.18
CA ALA A 351 13.32 6.49 -41.16
C ALA A 351 14.59 7.28 -41.49
N LEU A 352 14.97 7.31 -42.80
CA LEU A 352 16.07 8.15 -43.27
C LEU A 352 15.71 9.64 -43.26
N ALA A 353 14.50 10.00 -43.65
CA ALA A 353 14.03 11.40 -43.59
C ALA A 353 14.08 11.94 -42.14
N GLU A 354 13.73 11.12 -41.19
CA GLU A 354 13.64 11.47 -39.75
C GLU A 354 14.93 11.15 -38.95
N SER A 355 16.06 10.83 -39.65
CA SER A 355 17.31 10.38 -38.98
C SER A 355 17.97 11.45 -38.11
N PHE A 356 17.74 12.72 -38.36
CA PHE A 356 18.31 13.85 -37.62
C PHE A 356 17.38 14.44 -36.56
N SER A 357 16.13 14.01 -36.51
CA SER A 357 15.16 14.48 -35.52
C SER A 357 15.20 13.67 -34.22
N ASN A 358 15.08 14.35 -33.08
CA ASN A 358 14.96 13.72 -31.76
C ASN A 358 13.51 13.50 -31.32
N HIS A 359 12.56 13.72 -32.22
CA HIS A 359 11.14 13.52 -31.90
C HIS A 359 10.82 12.05 -31.62
N PRO A 360 9.92 11.72 -30.66
CA PRO A 360 9.54 10.32 -30.36
C PRO A 360 9.08 9.52 -31.59
N ILE A 361 8.36 10.17 -32.51
CA ILE A 361 7.94 9.59 -33.78
C ILE A 361 9.15 9.17 -34.64
N SER A 362 10.15 10.03 -34.72
CA SER A 362 11.38 9.78 -35.48
C SER A 362 12.17 8.62 -34.91
N LYS A 363 12.19 8.49 -33.57
CA LYS A 363 12.79 7.36 -32.87
C LYS A 363 12.07 6.04 -33.23
N SER A 364 10.74 6.04 -33.25
CA SER A 364 9.95 4.86 -33.56
C SER A 364 10.14 4.40 -35.02
N LEU A 365 10.28 5.33 -35.96
CA LEU A 365 10.59 5.01 -37.36
C LEU A 365 11.97 4.38 -37.51
N ARG A 366 12.99 4.92 -36.83
CA ARG A 366 14.35 4.34 -36.83
C ARG A 366 14.39 2.96 -36.19
N GLU A 367 13.65 2.73 -35.11
CA GLU A 367 13.57 1.42 -34.44
C GLU A 367 12.86 0.37 -35.31
N ALA A 368 11.93 0.79 -36.18
CA ALA A 368 11.26 -0.09 -37.13
C ALA A 368 12.17 -0.51 -38.31
N CYS A 369 13.31 0.18 -38.52
CA CYS A 369 14.28 -0.09 -39.57
C CYS A 369 15.69 -0.37 -38.99
N PRO A 370 15.97 -1.54 -38.42
CA PRO A 370 17.28 -1.87 -37.86
C PRO A 370 18.34 -1.96 -38.98
N GLY A 371 19.50 -1.33 -38.76
CA GLY A 371 20.61 -1.32 -39.72
C GLY A 371 20.65 -0.14 -40.67
N LEU A 372 19.88 0.90 -40.38
CA LEU A 372 19.81 2.12 -41.20
C LEU A 372 21.16 2.85 -41.23
N ASP A 373 21.67 3.15 -42.46
CA ASP A 373 22.84 4.01 -42.63
C ASP A 373 22.42 5.48 -42.74
N ALA A 374 22.44 6.19 -41.62
CA ALA A 374 22.05 7.61 -41.55
C ALA A 374 22.90 8.54 -42.47
N LYS A 375 24.08 8.07 -42.94
CA LYS A 375 24.91 8.84 -43.87
C LYS A 375 24.31 9.03 -45.26
N ARG A 376 23.29 8.25 -45.60
CA ARG A 376 22.52 8.39 -46.85
C ARG A 376 21.60 9.61 -46.86
N ALA A 377 21.31 10.17 -45.71
CA ALA A 377 20.48 11.36 -45.56
C ALA A 377 21.35 12.62 -45.40
N SER A 378 20.97 13.72 -46.05
CA SER A 378 21.61 15.03 -45.96
C SER A 378 20.56 16.13 -46.06
N ASP A 379 20.94 17.38 -45.75
CA ASP A 379 20.13 18.58 -45.92
C ASP A 379 18.71 18.48 -45.28
N ALA A 380 18.64 17.94 -44.09
CA ALA A 380 17.38 17.82 -43.37
C ALA A 380 16.85 19.19 -42.93
N GLN A 381 15.65 19.54 -43.33
CA GLN A 381 14.91 20.72 -42.93
C GLN A 381 13.66 20.31 -42.17
N GLU A 382 13.59 20.71 -40.90
CA GLU A 382 12.37 20.56 -40.12
C GLU A 382 11.41 21.70 -40.41
N ILE A 383 10.19 21.38 -40.85
CA ILE A 383 9.10 22.31 -41.15
C ILE A 383 8.15 22.28 -39.96
N ALA A 384 8.23 23.31 -39.12
CA ALA A 384 7.50 23.35 -37.88
C ALA A 384 6.00 23.08 -38.04
N GLY A 385 5.49 22.07 -37.31
CA GLY A 385 4.08 21.67 -37.36
C GLY A 385 3.64 20.91 -38.61
N HIS A 386 4.57 20.57 -39.54
CA HIS A 386 4.28 19.88 -40.79
C HIS A 386 5.06 18.56 -40.91
N GLY A 387 6.36 18.54 -40.65
CA GLY A 387 7.22 17.37 -40.78
C GLY A 387 8.65 17.73 -41.20
N VAL A 388 9.31 16.82 -41.92
CA VAL A 388 10.71 16.94 -42.32
C VAL A 388 10.83 16.78 -43.86
N LYS A 389 11.71 17.58 -44.45
CA LYS A 389 12.17 17.51 -45.84
C LYS A 389 13.66 17.22 -45.83
N THR A 390 14.10 16.14 -46.50
CA THR A 390 15.48 15.65 -46.41
C THR A 390 15.91 15.14 -47.79
N GLN A 391 17.19 15.24 -48.10
CA GLN A 391 17.79 14.57 -49.26
C GLN A 391 18.28 13.18 -48.85
N VAL A 392 17.75 12.13 -49.51
CA VAL A 392 18.15 10.74 -49.30
C VAL A 392 18.65 10.19 -50.61
N ASP A 393 19.93 9.80 -50.68
CA ASP A 393 20.61 9.34 -51.90
C ASP A 393 20.40 10.28 -53.12
N GLY A 394 20.41 11.61 -52.85
CA GLY A 394 20.20 12.64 -53.87
C GLY A 394 18.75 12.84 -54.32
N ARG A 395 17.79 12.19 -53.67
CA ARG A 395 16.35 12.35 -53.91
C ARG A 395 15.69 13.10 -52.76
N THR A 396 14.73 13.95 -53.07
CA THR A 396 14.00 14.67 -52.02
C THR A 396 12.94 13.77 -51.39
N VAL A 397 13.06 13.53 -50.08
CA VAL A 397 12.08 12.76 -49.30
C VAL A 397 11.38 13.69 -48.32
N LEU A 398 10.05 13.58 -48.26
CA LEU A 398 9.18 14.29 -47.34
C LEU A 398 8.56 13.26 -46.39
N ALA A 399 8.61 13.52 -45.09
CA ALA A 399 7.92 12.74 -44.07
C ALA A 399 7.18 13.69 -43.14
N GLY A 400 5.88 13.57 -42.98
CA GLY A 400 5.11 14.48 -42.14
C GLY A 400 3.60 14.26 -42.21
N ASN A 401 2.84 15.24 -41.72
CA ASN A 401 1.39 15.17 -41.68
C ASN A 401 0.75 15.54 -43.05
N ALA A 402 -0.58 15.46 -43.15
CA ALA A 402 -1.33 15.82 -44.36
C ALA A 402 -1.03 17.25 -44.84
N ARG A 403 -0.81 18.20 -43.91
CA ARG A 403 -0.50 19.60 -44.28
C ARG A 403 0.83 19.72 -45.02
N LEU A 404 1.80 18.87 -44.75
CA LEU A 404 3.06 18.82 -45.48
C LEU A 404 2.80 18.39 -46.92
N MET A 405 2.00 17.37 -47.15
CA MET A 405 1.64 16.90 -48.51
C MET A 405 0.89 17.98 -49.28
N GLU A 406 -0.07 18.65 -48.65
CA GLU A 406 -0.83 19.76 -49.24
C GLU A 406 0.06 20.95 -49.61
N SER A 407 0.98 21.35 -48.73
CA SER A 407 1.90 22.49 -48.95
C SER A 407 2.91 22.23 -50.09
N GLU A 408 3.32 20.98 -50.30
CA GLU A 408 4.24 20.56 -51.35
C GLU A 408 3.50 20.04 -52.59
N HIS A 409 2.15 20.18 -52.65
CA HIS A 409 1.27 19.83 -53.75
C HIS A 409 1.37 18.34 -54.15
N ILE A 410 1.44 17.47 -53.18
CA ILE A 410 1.49 16.01 -53.37
C ILE A 410 0.09 15.43 -53.25
N ASP A 411 -0.35 14.71 -54.28
CA ASP A 411 -1.58 13.91 -54.21
C ASP A 411 -1.34 12.72 -53.30
N TYR A 412 -2.13 12.59 -52.22
CA TYR A 412 -2.02 11.52 -51.24
C TYR A 412 -3.38 10.87 -50.97
N THR A 413 -3.35 9.63 -50.52
CA THR A 413 -4.52 8.93 -50.02
C THR A 413 -4.64 9.15 -48.52
N ALA A 414 -5.75 9.73 -48.05
CA ALA A 414 -6.01 9.91 -46.65
C ALA A 414 -6.10 8.54 -45.95
N ALA A 415 -5.33 8.37 -44.90
CA ALA A 415 -5.35 7.17 -44.09
C ALA A 415 -6.14 7.43 -42.79
N GLU A 416 -6.81 6.40 -42.27
CA GLU A 416 -7.53 6.42 -41.01
C GLU A 416 -6.84 5.51 -40.02
N GLY A 417 -6.82 5.90 -38.74
CA GLY A 417 -6.24 5.08 -37.68
C GLY A 417 -6.10 5.80 -36.34
N ALA A 418 -5.99 5.02 -35.28
CA ALA A 418 -5.81 5.52 -33.91
C ALA A 418 -4.33 5.83 -33.64
N GLY A 419 -3.85 6.98 -34.10
CA GLY A 419 -2.47 7.39 -33.90
C GLY A 419 -2.04 8.59 -34.70
N THR A 420 -0.73 8.83 -34.75
CA THR A 420 -0.13 9.83 -35.63
C THR A 420 0.14 9.20 -37.00
N ILE A 421 -0.44 9.77 -38.02
CA ILE A 421 -0.20 9.32 -39.40
C ILE A 421 0.93 10.14 -39.98
N VAL A 422 1.97 9.47 -40.44
CA VAL A 422 3.10 10.03 -41.16
C VAL A 422 2.94 9.66 -42.62
N TYR A 423 2.72 10.65 -43.49
CA TYR A 423 2.69 10.53 -44.95
C TYR A 423 4.10 10.68 -45.48
N VAL A 424 4.48 9.84 -46.40
CA VAL A 424 5.82 9.84 -46.99
C VAL A 424 5.72 10.04 -48.51
N ALA A 425 6.56 10.93 -49.01
CA ALA A 425 6.67 11.14 -50.46
C ALA A 425 8.15 11.26 -50.89
N ARG A 426 8.48 10.87 -52.13
CA ARG A 426 9.81 10.93 -52.68
C ARG A 426 9.75 11.51 -54.09
N ASP A 427 10.53 12.58 -54.37
CA ASP A 427 10.58 13.29 -55.65
C ASP A 427 9.19 13.67 -56.19
N GLY A 428 8.29 14.10 -55.30
CA GLY A 428 6.92 14.48 -55.70
C GLY A 428 5.93 13.33 -55.82
N GLN A 429 6.34 12.09 -55.60
CA GLN A 429 5.47 10.92 -55.63
C GLN A 429 5.14 10.43 -54.23
N PHE A 430 3.87 10.19 -53.97
CA PHE A 430 3.40 9.61 -52.71
C PHE A 430 3.84 8.15 -52.62
N LEU A 431 4.54 7.81 -51.52
CA LEU A 431 5.00 6.44 -51.24
C LEU A 431 4.04 5.66 -50.33
N GLY A 432 3.26 6.35 -49.51
CA GLY A 432 2.36 5.69 -48.55
C GLY A 432 2.22 6.43 -47.24
N SER A 433 1.49 5.83 -46.33
CA SER A 433 1.29 6.33 -44.98
C SER A 433 1.73 5.30 -43.93
N ILE A 434 2.21 5.80 -42.80
CA ILE A 434 2.67 5.02 -41.64
C ILE A 434 1.89 5.48 -40.43
N LEU A 435 1.18 4.56 -39.80
CA LEU A 435 0.47 4.81 -38.56
C LEU A 435 1.41 4.50 -37.36
N ILE A 436 1.61 5.50 -36.52
CA ILE A 436 2.39 5.41 -35.32
C ILE A 436 1.46 5.64 -34.14
N SER A 437 1.35 4.66 -33.27
CA SER A 437 0.52 4.77 -32.09
C SER A 437 1.28 4.32 -30.83
N ASP A 438 0.78 4.78 -29.70
CA ASP A 438 1.25 4.34 -28.39
C ASP A 438 0.67 2.94 -28.11
N GLU A 439 1.53 2.00 -27.78
CA GLU A 439 1.16 0.59 -27.59
C GLU A 439 0.40 0.42 -26.27
N GLU A 440 -0.79 -0.17 -26.32
CA GLU A 440 -1.56 -0.51 -25.12
C GLU A 440 -0.82 -1.54 -24.27
N LYS A 441 -0.95 -1.42 -22.94
CA LYS A 441 -0.41 -2.42 -22.03
C LYS A 441 -1.23 -3.71 -22.12
N PRO A 442 -0.59 -4.89 -22.14
CA PRO A 442 -1.28 -6.17 -22.35
C PRO A 442 -2.39 -6.46 -21.32
N THR A 443 -2.28 -5.88 -20.14
CA THR A 443 -3.20 -6.09 -19.01
C THR A 443 -4.25 -4.99 -18.88
N ALA A 444 -4.22 -3.93 -19.70
CA ALA A 444 -5.13 -2.79 -19.58
C ALA A 444 -6.59 -3.19 -19.73
N GLY A 445 -6.94 -3.97 -20.75
CA GLY A 445 -8.30 -4.47 -20.95
C GLY A 445 -8.78 -5.36 -19.80
N THR A 446 -7.91 -6.25 -19.30
CA THR A 446 -8.22 -7.09 -18.12
C THR A 446 -8.43 -6.25 -16.86
N ALA A 447 -7.66 -5.16 -16.70
CA ALA A 447 -7.83 -4.21 -15.60
C ALA A 447 -9.22 -3.56 -15.64
N MET A 448 -9.66 -3.07 -16.82
CA MET A 448 -10.98 -2.45 -16.97
C MET A 448 -12.11 -3.44 -16.64
N GLN A 449 -12.06 -4.64 -17.20
CA GLN A 449 -13.03 -5.70 -16.89
C GLN A 449 -13.04 -6.04 -15.40
N GLY A 450 -11.87 -6.15 -14.76
CA GLY A 450 -11.76 -6.44 -13.34
C GLY A 450 -12.32 -5.34 -12.43
N LEU A 451 -12.25 -4.08 -12.84
CA LEU A 451 -12.84 -2.94 -12.13
C LEU A 451 -14.36 -2.89 -12.30
N GLN A 452 -14.84 -3.06 -13.53
CA GLN A 452 -16.27 -3.10 -13.85
C GLN A 452 -16.97 -4.27 -13.13
N ALA A 453 -16.36 -5.44 -13.08
CA ALA A 453 -16.87 -6.59 -12.31
C ALA A 453 -16.97 -6.29 -10.79
N GLN A 454 -16.21 -5.31 -10.30
CA GLN A 454 -16.30 -4.81 -8.93
C GLN A 454 -17.30 -3.64 -8.77
N GLY A 455 -18.02 -3.24 -9.83
CA GLY A 455 -18.97 -2.14 -9.82
C GLY A 455 -18.31 -0.76 -9.79
N VAL A 456 -17.11 -0.63 -10.37
CA VAL A 456 -16.37 0.63 -10.51
C VAL A 456 -16.55 1.13 -11.94
N ARG A 457 -17.04 2.37 -12.09
CA ARG A 457 -17.14 3.05 -13.40
C ARG A 457 -15.74 3.50 -13.83
N THR A 458 -15.38 3.22 -15.06
CA THR A 458 -14.09 3.56 -15.65
C THR A 458 -14.19 4.79 -16.54
N VAL A 459 -13.30 5.75 -16.38
CA VAL A 459 -13.27 7.01 -17.15
C VAL A 459 -11.85 7.22 -17.66
N MET A 460 -11.67 7.61 -18.93
CA MET A 460 -10.38 7.97 -19.47
C MET A 460 -10.31 9.47 -19.79
N LEU A 461 -9.23 10.13 -19.35
CA LEU A 461 -8.90 11.51 -19.71
C LEU A 461 -7.64 11.51 -20.56
N THR A 462 -7.68 12.16 -21.73
CA THR A 462 -6.54 12.19 -22.66
C THR A 462 -6.44 13.51 -23.43
N GLY A 463 -5.22 13.90 -23.77
CA GLY A 463 -4.94 15.01 -24.68
C GLY A 463 -5.13 14.66 -26.17
N ASP A 464 -5.35 13.39 -26.50
CA ASP A 464 -5.53 12.93 -27.88
C ASP A 464 -6.80 13.47 -28.52
N THR A 465 -6.87 13.32 -29.84
CA THR A 465 -8.10 13.65 -30.60
C THR A 465 -9.25 12.71 -30.23
N PRO A 466 -10.51 13.18 -30.32
CA PRO A 466 -11.67 12.35 -30.00
C PRO A 466 -11.68 11.01 -30.73
N ALA A 467 -11.34 10.99 -32.02
CA ALA A 467 -11.34 9.76 -32.83
C ALA A 467 -10.37 8.69 -32.28
N VAL A 468 -9.18 9.09 -31.86
CA VAL A 468 -8.18 8.19 -31.25
C VAL A 468 -8.64 7.72 -29.88
N ALA A 469 -9.16 8.63 -29.06
CA ALA A 469 -9.61 8.34 -27.72
C ALA A 469 -10.80 7.36 -27.69
N ASP A 470 -11.78 7.54 -28.61
CA ASP A 470 -12.95 6.68 -28.74
C ASP A 470 -12.57 5.25 -29.16
N LEU A 471 -11.58 5.10 -30.05
CA LEU A 471 -11.08 3.78 -30.45
C LEU A 471 -10.44 3.05 -29.28
N VAL A 472 -9.50 3.69 -28.57
CA VAL A 472 -8.85 3.10 -27.40
C VAL A 472 -9.88 2.77 -26.31
N ALA A 473 -10.83 3.66 -26.03
CA ALA A 473 -11.87 3.41 -25.06
C ALA A 473 -12.73 2.20 -25.41
N LYS A 474 -13.06 2.02 -26.69
CA LYS A 474 -13.82 0.87 -27.19
C LYS A 474 -13.02 -0.44 -27.07
N ASP A 475 -11.74 -0.42 -27.45
CA ASP A 475 -10.87 -1.61 -27.41
C ASP A 475 -10.62 -2.08 -25.98
N LEU A 476 -10.43 -1.15 -25.04
CA LEU A 476 -10.25 -1.44 -23.61
C LEU A 476 -11.57 -1.64 -22.85
N GLY A 477 -12.72 -1.31 -23.45
CA GLY A 477 -14.04 -1.40 -22.81
C GLY A 477 -14.26 -0.37 -21.71
N ILE A 478 -13.77 0.86 -21.87
CA ILE A 478 -13.91 1.96 -20.91
C ILE A 478 -15.31 2.58 -21.01
N ASP A 479 -15.94 2.89 -19.87
CA ASP A 479 -17.33 3.36 -19.82
C ASP A 479 -17.50 4.80 -20.31
N GLU A 480 -16.50 5.67 -20.12
CA GLU A 480 -16.57 7.09 -20.48
C GLU A 480 -15.20 7.63 -20.87
N VAL A 481 -15.16 8.53 -21.87
CA VAL A 481 -13.92 9.13 -22.36
C VAL A 481 -14.06 10.64 -22.56
N HIS A 482 -13.01 11.39 -22.21
CA HIS A 482 -12.87 12.82 -22.50
C HIS A 482 -11.53 13.07 -23.16
N ALA A 483 -11.58 13.64 -24.37
CA ALA A 483 -10.46 13.82 -25.26
C ALA A 483 -10.12 15.30 -25.49
N GLY A 484 -8.94 15.57 -26.05
CA GLY A 484 -8.49 16.93 -26.38
C GLY A 484 -8.19 17.79 -25.17
N LEU A 485 -7.84 17.19 -24.01
CA LEU A 485 -7.68 17.88 -22.75
C LEU A 485 -6.25 18.39 -22.56
N LEU A 486 -6.12 19.63 -22.15
CA LEU A 486 -4.88 20.16 -21.57
C LEU A 486 -4.73 19.72 -20.12
N PRO A 487 -3.53 19.80 -19.51
CA PRO A 487 -3.33 19.39 -18.11
C PRO A 487 -4.27 20.07 -17.12
N ALA A 488 -4.57 21.36 -17.32
CA ALA A 488 -5.53 22.10 -16.48
C ALA A 488 -6.97 21.59 -16.64
N ASP A 489 -7.35 21.16 -17.85
CA ASP A 489 -8.69 20.63 -18.15
C ASP A 489 -8.89 19.27 -17.47
N LYS A 490 -7.83 18.44 -17.35
CA LYS A 490 -7.89 17.18 -16.61
C LYS A 490 -8.27 17.40 -15.14
N VAL A 491 -7.67 18.43 -14.48
CA VAL A 491 -8.01 18.81 -13.11
C VAL A 491 -9.47 19.21 -13.01
N ALA A 492 -9.94 20.07 -13.92
CA ALA A 492 -11.34 20.54 -13.93
C ALA A 492 -12.32 19.36 -14.13
N TRP A 493 -11.98 18.39 -14.99
CA TRP A 493 -12.80 17.19 -15.18
C TRP A 493 -12.84 16.31 -13.93
N VAL A 494 -11.71 16.11 -13.26
CA VAL A 494 -11.69 15.37 -11.98
C VAL A 494 -12.55 16.06 -10.94
N GLU A 495 -12.50 17.40 -10.82
CA GLU A 495 -13.38 18.16 -9.91
C GLU A 495 -14.87 17.99 -10.25
N LYS A 496 -15.21 17.98 -11.53
CA LYS A 496 -16.59 17.74 -11.99
C LYS A 496 -17.04 16.33 -11.62
N LEU A 497 -16.20 15.32 -11.83
CA LEU A 497 -16.49 13.93 -11.47
C LEU A 497 -16.59 13.72 -9.95
N LEU A 498 -15.76 14.42 -9.16
CA LEU A 498 -15.84 14.45 -7.70
C LEU A 498 -17.19 15.02 -7.22
N ALA A 499 -17.70 16.06 -7.89
CA ALA A 499 -19.00 16.64 -7.56
C ALA A 499 -20.18 15.73 -7.97
N GLN A 500 -20.00 14.88 -8.96
CA GLN A 500 -21.05 13.98 -9.50
C GLN A 500 -21.06 12.60 -8.86
N LYS A 501 -20.00 12.20 -8.16
CA LYS A 501 -19.90 10.87 -7.55
C LYS A 501 -20.98 10.68 -6.46
N PRO A 502 -21.46 9.45 -6.22
CA PRO A 502 -22.37 9.18 -5.10
C PRO A 502 -21.73 9.51 -3.75
N GLU A 503 -22.48 10.06 -2.80
CA GLU A 503 -22.00 10.55 -1.49
C GLU A 503 -21.07 9.60 -0.70
N LYS A 504 -21.27 8.29 -0.86
CA LYS A 504 -20.49 7.27 -0.11
C LYS A 504 -19.42 6.57 -0.96
N LYS A 505 -19.17 7.09 -2.14
CA LYS A 505 -18.17 6.54 -3.06
C LYS A 505 -17.01 7.50 -3.21
N GLU A 506 -15.82 6.92 -3.45
CA GLU A 506 -14.60 7.66 -3.67
C GLU A 506 -14.20 7.60 -5.15
N LEU A 507 -13.44 8.60 -5.60
CA LEU A 507 -12.86 8.70 -6.92
C LEU A 507 -11.36 8.43 -6.82
N ALA A 508 -10.87 7.43 -7.57
CA ALA A 508 -9.45 7.18 -7.76
C ALA A 508 -9.00 7.76 -9.09
N PHE A 509 -7.89 8.49 -9.11
CA PHE A 509 -7.20 8.88 -10.34
C PHE A 509 -5.92 8.08 -10.49
N VAL A 510 -5.68 7.56 -11.70
CA VAL A 510 -4.53 6.74 -12.05
C VAL A 510 -3.72 7.43 -13.14
N GLY A 511 -2.44 7.67 -12.88
CA GLY A 511 -1.54 8.36 -13.81
C GLY A 511 -0.08 7.92 -13.65
N ASP A 512 0.80 8.39 -14.54
CA ASP A 512 2.24 8.13 -14.47
C ASP A 512 2.98 8.99 -13.42
N GLY A 513 2.32 10.02 -12.92
CA GLY A 513 2.78 10.91 -11.85
C GLY A 513 3.76 12.00 -12.27
N ILE A 514 4.28 12.00 -13.47
CA ILE A 514 5.23 13.05 -13.93
C ILE A 514 4.43 14.29 -14.33
N ASN A 515 3.44 14.12 -15.20
CA ASN A 515 2.62 15.21 -15.72
C ASN A 515 1.32 15.40 -14.94
N ASP A 516 0.86 14.37 -14.26
CA ASP A 516 -0.45 14.29 -13.61
C ASP A 516 -0.40 14.52 -12.09
N ALA A 517 0.75 14.92 -11.52
CA ALA A 517 0.88 15.18 -10.09
C ALA A 517 -0.23 16.10 -9.51
N PRO A 518 -0.63 17.20 -10.17
CA PRO A 518 -1.72 18.04 -9.69
C PRO A 518 -3.07 17.32 -9.66
N VAL A 519 -3.31 16.42 -10.63
CA VAL A 519 -4.55 15.64 -10.74
C VAL A 519 -4.58 14.53 -9.70
N LEU A 520 -3.44 13.84 -9.48
CA LEU A 520 -3.26 12.82 -8.44
C LEU A 520 -3.57 13.38 -7.04
N MET A 521 -3.05 14.57 -6.73
CA MET A 521 -3.30 15.23 -5.44
C MET A 521 -4.72 15.75 -5.28
N ARG A 522 -5.46 15.95 -6.36
CA ARG A 522 -6.83 16.49 -6.32
C ARG A 522 -7.89 15.43 -6.15
N ALA A 523 -7.64 14.21 -6.60
CA ALA A 523 -8.52 13.06 -6.44
C ALA A 523 -8.69 12.67 -4.95
N ASP A 524 -9.73 11.89 -4.62
CA ASP A 524 -9.85 11.30 -3.28
C ASP A 524 -8.72 10.29 -3.02
N ILE A 525 -8.24 9.65 -4.09
CA ILE A 525 -7.12 8.70 -4.06
C ILE A 525 -6.30 8.88 -5.33
N GLY A 526 -5.03 9.26 -5.20
CA GLY A 526 -4.05 9.25 -6.28
C GLY A 526 -3.31 7.92 -6.36
N ILE A 527 -3.30 7.30 -7.54
CA ILE A 527 -2.57 6.04 -7.80
C ILE A 527 -1.53 6.30 -8.89
N ALA A 528 -0.24 6.15 -8.55
CA ALA A 528 0.85 6.27 -9.52
C ALA A 528 1.24 4.91 -10.08
N MET A 529 1.46 4.87 -11.41
CA MET A 529 1.90 3.71 -12.17
C MET A 529 3.42 3.73 -12.38
N GLY A 530 4.07 2.54 -12.35
CA GLY A 530 5.45 2.37 -12.78
C GLY A 530 6.49 3.24 -12.06
N ALA A 531 6.22 3.64 -10.82
CA ALA A 531 6.92 4.71 -10.12
C ALA A 531 8.36 4.39 -9.69
N LEU A 532 8.93 3.25 -10.08
CA LEU A 532 10.31 2.85 -9.71
C LEU A 532 11.41 3.82 -10.19
N GLY A 533 11.07 4.80 -11.03
CA GLY A 533 12.00 5.83 -11.51
C GLY A 533 11.59 7.28 -11.25
N SER A 534 10.36 7.53 -10.75
CA SER A 534 9.84 8.89 -10.59
C SER A 534 9.59 9.25 -9.13
N ASP A 535 10.50 10.01 -8.53
CA ASP A 535 10.37 10.52 -7.17
C ASP A 535 9.13 11.42 -7.01
N ALA A 536 8.82 12.23 -8.03
CA ALA A 536 7.65 13.11 -8.03
C ALA A 536 6.33 12.31 -8.01
N ALA A 537 6.26 11.21 -8.75
CA ALA A 537 5.10 10.32 -8.74
C ALA A 537 4.91 9.64 -7.36
N ILE A 538 6.01 9.15 -6.80
CA ILE A 538 5.99 8.56 -5.45
C ILE A 538 5.51 9.58 -4.43
N GLU A 539 5.92 10.84 -4.50
CA GLU A 539 5.53 11.88 -3.54
C GLU A 539 4.06 12.28 -3.67
N ALA A 540 3.58 12.47 -4.91
CA ALA A 540 2.24 12.98 -5.19
C ALA A 540 1.11 11.95 -4.97
N ALA A 541 1.38 10.65 -5.17
CA ALA A 541 0.36 9.61 -5.08
C ALA A 541 0.16 9.10 -3.64
N ASP A 542 -1.02 8.58 -3.37
CA ASP A 542 -1.40 7.90 -2.11
C ASP A 542 -1.14 6.39 -2.16
N ILE A 543 -1.19 5.84 -3.37
CA ILE A 543 -0.90 4.44 -3.68
C ILE A 543 0.06 4.43 -4.86
N VAL A 544 1.08 3.57 -4.78
CA VAL A 544 2.11 3.44 -5.81
C VAL A 544 2.17 2.00 -6.27
N LEU A 545 2.00 1.78 -7.57
CA LEU A 545 2.25 0.49 -8.19
C LEU A 545 3.71 0.42 -8.59
N MET A 546 4.42 -0.57 -8.06
CA MET A 546 5.88 -0.69 -8.23
C MET A 546 6.28 -1.14 -9.64
N ASP A 547 5.40 -1.84 -10.29
CA ASP A 547 5.49 -2.22 -11.69
C ASP A 547 4.47 -1.44 -12.53
N ASP A 548 4.54 -1.66 -13.80
CA ASP A 548 3.73 -0.93 -14.78
C ASP A 548 2.48 -1.71 -15.21
N ASP A 549 1.91 -2.54 -14.29
CA ASP A 549 0.75 -3.41 -14.55
C ASP A 549 -0.57 -2.81 -14.06
N PRO A 550 -1.47 -2.34 -14.96
CA PRO A 550 -2.80 -1.83 -14.61
C PRO A 550 -3.71 -2.83 -13.89
N ALA A 551 -3.52 -4.14 -14.09
CA ALA A 551 -4.35 -5.17 -13.45
C ALA A 551 -4.21 -5.14 -11.91
N LYS A 552 -3.10 -4.62 -11.39
CA LYS A 552 -2.88 -4.46 -9.95
C LYS A 552 -3.81 -3.46 -9.27
N ILE A 553 -4.43 -2.55 -10.02
CA ILE A 553 -5.44 -1.63 -9.48
C ILE A 553 -6.66 -2.43 -9.00
N SER A 554 -7.16 -3.33 -9.85
CA SER A 554 -8.25 -4.24 -9.51
C SER A 554 -7.89 -5.14 -8.31
N LEU A 555 -6.65 -5.60 -8.23
CA LEU A 555 -6.11 -6.38 -7.11
C LEU A 555 -6.06 -5.54 -5.83
N ALA A 556 -5.56 -4.30 -5.88
CA ALA A 556 -5.50 -3.38 -4.75
C ALA A 556 -6.89 -3.14 -4.14
N MET A 557 -7.92 -2.95 -5.00
CA MET A 557 -9.31 -2.80 -4.55
C MET A 557 -9.85 -4.07 -3.88
N ARG A 558 -9.52 -5.26 -4.39
CA ARG A 558 -9.91 -6.54 -3.75
C ARG A 558 -9.28 -6.69 -2.36
N ILE A 559 -7.99 -6.37 -2.23
CA ILE A 559 -7.27 -6.39 -0.95
C ILE A 559 -7.93 -5.41 0.04
N SER A 560 -8.22 -4.19 -0.40
CA SER A 560 -8.85 -3.14 0.41
C SER A 560 -10.25 -3.55 0.89
N ARG A 561 -11.07 -4.11 0.01
CA ARG A 561 -12.41 -4.62 0.36
C ARG A 561 -12.36 -5.80 1.32
N LYS A 562 -11.40 -6.71 1.18
CA LYS A 562 -11.19 -7.81 2.14
C LYS A 562 -10.75 -7.26 3.49
N CYS A 563 -9.83 -6.28 3.51
CA CYS A 563 -9.41 -5.59 4.73
C CYS A 563 -10.61 -5.03 5.48
N MET A 564 -11.43 -4.22 4.81
CA MET A 564 -12.62 -3.62 5.41
C MET A 564 -13.65 -4.66 5.87
N ARG A 565 -13.83 -5.75 5.11
CA ARG A 565 -14.72 -6.86 5.52
C ARG A 565 -14.26 -7.48 6.83
N ILE A 566 -12.96 -7.74 7.01
CA ILE A 566 -12.41 -8.29 8.25
C ILE A 566 -12.55 -7.29 9.39
N VAL A 567 -12.32 -6.00 9.15
CA VAL A 567 -12.54 -4.93 10.13
C VAL A 567 -13.99 -4.94 10.63
N TYR A 568 -14.97 -4.94 9.72
CA TYR A 568 -16.39 -4.98 10.10
C TYR A 568 -16.77 -6.29 10.79
N GLN A 569 -16.25 -7.43 10.37
CA GLN A 569 -16.45 -8.71 11.07
C GLN A 569 -15.98 -8.62 12.52
N ASN A 570 -14.79 -8.09 12.76
CA ASN A 570 -14.25 -7.92 14.11
C ASN A 570 -15.09 -6.94 14.95
N ILE A 571 -15.53 -5.83 14.36
CA ILE A 571 -16.41 -4.86 15.06
C ILE A 571 -17.71 -5.51 15.48
N VAL A 572 -18.43 -6.12 14.54
CA VAL A 572 -19.75 -6.72 14.82
C VAL A 572 -19.62 -7.86 15.82
N PHE A 573 -18.64 -8.75 15.63
CA PHE A 573 -18.41 -9.88 16.53
C PHE A 573 -18.07 -9.42 17.96
N ALA A 574 -17.11 -8.50 18.10
CA ALA A 574 -16.70 -8.01 19.41
C ALA A 574 -17.84 -7.28 20.13
N LEU A 575 -18.58 -6.41 19.45
CA LEU A 575 -19.68 -5.68 20.05
C LEU A 575 -20.86 -6.59 20.42
N ALA A 576 -21.18 -7.58 19.58
CA ALA A 576 -22.28 -8.52 19.84
C ALA A 576 -21.98 -9.40 21.08
N VAL A 577 -20.78 -9.98 21.16
CA VAL A 577 -20.40 -10.79 22.32
C VAL A 577 -20.33 -9.94 23.58
N LYS A 578 -19.77 -8.71 23.50
CA LYS A 578 -19.75 -7.79 24.64
C LYS A 578 -21.15 -7.41 25.15
N ALA A 579 -22.05 -7.03 24.25
CA ALA A 579 -23.42 -6.71 24.62
C ALA A 579 -24.10 -7.90 25.34
N LEU A 580 -23.91 -9.12 24.82
CA LEU A 580 -24.42 -10.33 25.45
C LEU A 580 -23.82 -10.53 26.85
N CYS A 581 -22.49 -10.42 27.00
CA CYS A 581 -21.81 -10.60 28.29
C CYS A 581 -22.22 -9.54 29.31
N LEU A 582 -22.41 -8.27 28.90
CA LEU A 582 -22.86 -7.20 29.77
C LEU A 582 -24.31 -7.43 30.28
N ILE A 583 -25.20 -7.89 29.39
CA ILE A 583 -26.57 -8.25 29.77
C ILE A 583 -26.56 -9.41 30.79
N LEU A 584 -25.81 -10.47 30.51
CA LEU A 584 -25.72 -11.63 31.39
C LEU A 584 -25.09 -11.26 32.75
N SER A 585 -24.12 -10.36 32.77
CA SER A 585 -23.51 -9.82 34.01
C SER A 585 -24.52 -9.00 34.82
N ALA A 586 -25.26 -8.11 34.20
CA ALA A 586 -26.28 -7.33 34.87
C ALA A 586 -27.40 -8.20 35.49
N LEU A 587 -27.75 -9.30 34.78
CA LEU A 587 -28.70 -10.30 35.30
C LEU A 587 -28.12 -11.20 36.40
N GLY A 588 -26.81 -11.13 36.67
CA GLY A 588 -26.14 -11.96 37.68
C GLY A 588 -25.92 -13.42 37.29
N ILE A 589 -25.99 -13.72 35.97
CA ILE A 589 -25.81 -15.07 35.43
C ILE A 589 -24.32 -15.40 35.29
N THR A 590 -23.46 -14.38 35.05
CA THR A 590 -22.03 -14.54 34.88
C THR A 590 -21.29 -13.98 36.08
N ASN A 591 -20.16 -14.61 36.41
CA ASN A 591 -19.19 -14.10 37.37
C ASN A 591 -18.01 -13.42 36.63
N MET A 592 -17.11 -12.83 37.43
CA MET A 592 -15.97 -12.08 36.90
C MET A 592 -14.99 -12.93 36.07
N TRP A 593 -14.83 -14.23 36.39
CA TRP A 593 -14.02 -15.19 35.63
C TRP A 593 -14.52 -15.38 34.18
N TRP A 594 -15.81 -15.61 34.01
CA TRP A 594 -16.42 -15.73 32.70
C TRP A 594 -16.29 -14.45 31.89
N GLY A 595 -16.40 -13.30 32.56
CA GLY A 595 -16.25 -12.01 31.91
C GLY A 595 -14.86 -11.80 31.31
N VAL A 596 -13.82 -12.06 32.08
CA VAL A 596 -12.42 -11.94 31.59
C VAL A 596 -12.10 -12.97 30.53
N PHE A 597 -12.55 -14.22 30.73
CA PHE A 597 -12.34 -15.28 29.75
C PHE A 597 -13.00 -14.96 28.41
N ALA A 598 -14.23 -14.44 28.43
CA ALA A 598 -14.92 -13.99 27.21
C ALA A 598 -14.19 -12.83 26.53
N ASP A 599 -13.72 -11.83 27.28
CA ASP A 599 -13.02 -10.66 26.72
C ASP A 599 -11.69 -11.06 26.06
N VAL A 600 -10.87 -11.86 26.75
CA VAL A 600 -9.61 -12.39 26.20
C VAL A 600 -9.86 -13.31 25.01
N GLY A 601 -10.91 -14.16 25.08
CA GLY A 601 -11.29 -15.04 23.98
C GLY A 601 -11.70 -14.28 22.72
N VAL A 602 -12.53 -13.25 22.86
CA VAL A 602 -12.92 -12.37 21.76
C VAL A 602 -11.73 -11.66 21.14
N MET A 603 -10.81 -11.16 21.98
CA MET A 603 -9.58 -10.51 21.52
C MET A 603 -8.73 -11.48 20.70
N VAL A 604 -8.50 -12.71 21.19
CA VAL A 604 -7.71 -13.74 20.49
C VAL A 604 -8.33 -14.06 19.13
N LEU A 605 -9.65 -14.30 19.08
CA LEU A 605 -10.36 -14.59 17.85
C LEU A 605 -10.31 -13.43 16.85
N ALA A 606 -10.47 -12.20 17.32
CA ALA A 606 -10.38 -11.00 16.48
C ALA A 606 -8.97 -10.80 15.91
N VAL A 607 -7.92 -11.05 16.70
CA VAL A 607 -6.52 -11.02 16.25
C VAL A 607 -6.25 -12.12 15.23
N LEU A 608 -6.72 -13.35 15.46
CA LEU A 608 -6.59 -14.45 14.49
C LEU A 608 -7.31 -14.13 13.18
N ASN A 609 -8.50 -13.54 13.23
CA ASN A 609 -9.21 -13.08 12.03
C ASN A 609 -8.42 -12.01 11.28
N ALA A 610 -7.81 -11.04 12.01
CA ALA A 610 -6.97 -9.99 11.42
C ALA A 610 -5.74 -10.56 10.69
N THR A 611 -5.11 -11.63 11.22
CA THR A 611 -3.93 -12.25 10.59
C THR A 611 -4.22 -12.89 9.23
N ARG A 612 -5.50 -13.13 8.86
CA ARG A 612 -5.89 -13.60 7.52
C ARG A 612 -5.50 -12.62 6.41
N MET A 613 -5.28 -11.34 6.74
CA MET A 613 -4.77 -10.37 5.78
C MET A 613 -3.33 -10.64 5.33
N LEU A 614 -2.53 -11.36 6.13
CA LEU A 614 -1.16 -11.73 5.80
C LEU A 614 -1.06 -12.87 4.77
N ASN A 615 -2.18 -13.57 4.51
CA ASN A 615 -2.23 -14.65 3.52
C ASN A 615 -2.46 -14.07 2.12
N VAL A 616 -1.36 -13.86 1.40
CA VAL A 616 -1.31 -13.26 0.06
C VAL A 616 -1.57 -14.29 -1.04
N LYS A 617 -1.45 -15.59 -0.76
CA LYS A 617 -1.65 -16.67 -1.76
C LYS A 617 -3.05 -16.69 -2.40
N GLU A 618 -4.03 -16.07 -1.76
CA GLU A 618 -5.38 -15.92 -2.33
C GLU A 618 -5.47 -14.82 -3.41
N TYR A 619 -4.42 -14.04 -3.59
CA TYR A 619 -4.40 -12.89 -4.50
C TYR A 619 -3.52 -13.12 -5.73
N GLN A 620 -2.59 -14.05 -5.65
CA GLN A 620 -1.78 -14.56 -6.75
C GLN A 620 -2.50 -15.69 -7.49
#